data_8c6bd80abf689a1250b4399a569af1e4
#
_entry.id   8c6bd80abf689a1250b4399a569af1e4
#
_cell.length_a   1.000
_cell.length_b   1.000
_cell.length_c   1.000
_cell.angle_alpha   90.00
_cell.angle_beta   90.00
_cell.angle_gamma   90.00
#
_symmetry.space_group_name_H-M   'P 1'
#
loop_
_entity.id
_entity.type
_entity.pdbx_description
1 polymer ?
#
loop_
_entity_poly.entity_id
_entity_poly.type
_entity_poly.pdbx_seq_one_letter_code
_entity_poly.pdbx_strand_id
1 'polypeptide(L)'
;MRQNKKIFYDIFNEFNQINKYRELKSIVHHGTNRLDHITRVSKMSFFISKRLGLDYISCTRGAMMHDFFTEEDIKRSDDKYKVFLKIHPMIALDNSKNYFKINPVEEDIILNHMYPISRNKPNYKESKVVCISDKIVSFYEFFRYSLKLEVYMILLSFFNFRLVI
;
A
#
# COMPACT_ATOMS: atom_id res chain seq x y z
N MET A 1 21.22 8.15 10.34
CA MET A 1 19.99 7.37 10.65
C MET A 1 18.85 8.25 11.19
N ARG A 2 19.09 9.15 12.18
CA ARG A 2 18.04 10.05 12.74
C ARG A 2 17.40 10.98 11.68
N GLN A 3 18.21 11.59 10.79
CA GLN A 3 17.72 12.51 9.75
C GLN A 3 16.75 11.83 8.75
N ASN A 4 17.05 10.61 8.30
CA ASN A 4 16.18 9.87 7.37
C ASN A 4 14.83 9.56 8.02
N LYS A 5 14.82 9.18 9.30
CA LYS A 5 13.58 9.00 10.05
C LYS A 5 12.76 10.26 10.08
N LYS A 6 13.38 11.41 10.41
CA LYS A 6 12.68 12.69 10.44
C LYS A 6 12.03 13.01 9.10
N ILE A 7 12.78 12.95 7.99
CA ILE A 7 12.24 13.23 6.64
C ILE A 7 11.04 12.34 6.34
N PHE A 8 11.14 11.03 6.59
CA PHE A 8 10.04 10.11 6.34
C PHE A 8 8.80 10.46 7.17
N TYR A 9 8.97 10.77 8.46
CA TYR A 9 7.85 11.10 9.33
C TYR A 9 7.25 12.47 9.02
N ASP A 10 8.04 13.43 8.53
CA ASP A 10 7.53 14.73 8.08
C ASP A 10 6.60 14.52 6.88
N ILE A 11 6.99 13.67 5.91
CA ILE A 11 6.12 13.28 4.79
C ILE A 11 4.87 12.53 5.29
N PHE A 12 5.04 11.51 6.14
CA PHE A 12 3.92 10.74 6.67
C PHE A 12 2.89 11.60 7.38
N ASN A 13 3.34 12.58 8.16
CA ASN A 13 2.46 13.47 8.93
C ASN A 13 1.60 14.36 8.02
N GLU A 14 2.08 14.74 6.84
CA GLU A 14 1.29 15.47 5.84
C GLU A 14 0.01 14.68 5.47
N PHE A 15 0.14 13.37 5.25
CA PHE A 15 -0.99 12.49 4.93
C PHE A 15 -1.85 12.18 6.14
N ASN A 16 -1.22 11.93 7.27
CA ASN A 16 -1.92 11.53 8.51
C ASN A 16 -2.79 12.65 9.12
N GLN A 17 -2.68 13.90 8.67
CA GLN A 17 -3.59 14.98 9.04
C GLN A 17 -4.98 14.84 8.40
N ILE A 18 -5.11 14.10 7.32
CA ILE A 18 -6.35 13.95 6.55
C ILE A 18 -7.20 12.83 7.14
N ASN A 19 -8.44 13.14 7.52
CA ASN A 19 -9.36 12.17 8.13
C ASN A 19 -9.56 10.95 7.25
N LYS A 20 -9.90 11.15 5.95
CA LYS A 20 -10.09 10.07 4.98
C LYS A 20 -8.85 9.16 4.86
N TYR A 21 -7.64 9.72 5.00
CA TYR A 21 -6.41 8.93 4.98
C TYR A 21 -6.28 8.05 6.24
N ARG A 22 -6.67 8.55 7.41
CA ARG A 22 -6.66 7.79 8.66
C ARG A 22 -7.70 6.65 8.65
N GLU A 23 -8.81 6.80 7.94
CA GLU A 23 -9.84 5.76 7.79
C GLU A 23 -9.29 4.49 7.13
N LEU A 24 -8.20 4.56 6.36
CA LEU A 24 -7.50 3.41 5.78
C LEU A 24 -7.04 2.40 6.85
N LYS A 25 -6.92 2.80 8.11
CA LYS A 25 -6.60 1.93 9.24
C LYS A 25 -7.71 0.93 9.55
N SER A 26 -8.96 1.26 9.26
CA SER A 26 -10.11 0.37 9.48
C SER A 26 -10.33 -0.65 8.35
N ILE A 27 -9.63 -0.50 7.22
CA ILE A 27 -9.83 -1.31 6.02
C ILE A 27 -8.87 -2.51 6.05
N VAL A 28 -9.42 -3.72 6.04
CA VAL A 28 -8.62 -4.96 5.99
C VAL A 28 -7.96 -5.10 4.63
N HIS A 29 -6.65 -5.38 4.63
CA HIS A 29 -5.83 -5.57 3.43
C HIS A 29 -4.75 -6.62 3.69
N HIS A 30 -4.71 -7.71 2.93
CA HIS A 30 -3.71 -8.80 3.06
C HIS A 30 -3.44 -9.27 4.49
N GLY A 31 -4.49 -9.36 5.34
CA GLY A 31 -4.34 -9.78 6.75
C GLY A 31 -3.80 -8.69 7.71
N THR A 32 -3.60 -7.48 7.22
CA THR A 32 -3.28 -6.26 7.97
C THR A 32 -4.32 -5.19 7.66
N ASN A 33 -4.08 -3.93 7.97
CA ASN A 33 -4.90 -2.83 7.48
C ASN A 33 -4.18 -2.05 6.38
N ARG A 34 -4.95 -1.37 5.53
CA ARG A 34 -4.43 -0.66 4.36
C ARG A 34 -3.43 0.44 4.72
N LEU A 35 -3.63 1.16 5.82
CA LEU A 35 -2.69 2.18 6.26
C LEU A 35 -1.32 1.60 6.63
N ASP A 36 -1.30 0.46 7.31
CA ASP A 36 -0.06 -0.24 7.66
C ASP A 36 0.66 -0.77 6.42
N HIS A 37 -0.09 -1.33 5.45
CA HIS A 37 0.44 -1.75 4.15
C HIS A 37 1.11 -0.57 3.44
N ILE A 38 0.37 0.51 3.18
CA ILE A 38 0.89 1.74 2.56
C ILE A 38 2.14 2.25 3.29
N THR A 39 2.13 2.25 4.61
CA THR A 39 3.26 2.71 5.42
C THR A 39 4.50 1.84 5.21
N ARG A 40 4.35 0.51 5.10
CA ARG A 40 5.48 -0.41 4.83
C ARG A 40 6.03 -0.23 3.42
N VAL A 41 5.14 -0.15 2.42
CA VAL A 41 5.51 0.12 1.02
C VAL A 41 6.29 1.43 0.92
N SER A 42 5.77 2.49 1.53
CA SER A 42 6.41 3.81 1.51
C SER A 42 7.75 3.84 2.20
N LYS A 43 7.91 3.15 3.34
CA LYS A 43 9.21 3.03 4.02
C LYS A 43 10.23 2.31 3.14
N MET A 44 9.86 1.19 2.54
CA MET A 44 10.74 0.44 1.66
C MET A 44 11.12 1.29 0.44
N SER A 45 10.15 1.93 -0.20
CA SER A 45 10.37 2.80 -1.35
C SER A 45 11.28 3.98 -1.04
N PHE A 46 11.11 4.62 0.12
CA PHE A 46 11.98 5.69 0.61
C PHE A 46 13.44 5.25 0.70
N PHE A 47 13.71 4.10 1.33
CA PHE A 47 15.08 3.64 1.50
C PHE A 47 15.73 3.22 0.19
N ILE A 48 14.98 2.52 -0.68
CA ILE A 48 15.49 2.08 -1.98
C ILE A 48 15.78 3.28 -2.88
N SER A 49 14.81 4.17 -3.07
CA SER A 49 14.96 5.34 -3.95
C SER A 49 16.08 6.26 -3.48
N LYS A 50 16.18 6.49 -2.17
CA LYS A 50 17.25 7.30 -1.59
C LYS A 50 18.64 6.68 -1.82
N ARG A 51 18.76 5.35 -1.66
CA ARG A 51 20.02 4.63 -1.90
C ARG A 51 20.41 4.66 -3.39
N LEU A 52 19.43 4.69 -4.29
CA LEU A 52 19.65 4.77 -5.73
C LEU A 52 19.86 6.20 -6.26
N GLY A 53 19.81 7.22 -5.39
CA GLY A 53 19.95 8.62 -5.80
C GLY A 53 18.77 9.15 -6.63
N LEU A 54 17.58 8.54 -6.47
CA LEU A 54 16.35 8.94 -7.15
C LEU A 54 15.62 10.04 -6.37
N ASP A 55 14.55 10.59 -6.95
CA ASP A 55 13.63 11.49 -6.21
C ASP A 55 12.85 10.71 -5.14
N TYR A 56 13.51 10.50 -4.00
CA TYR A 56 12.94 9.75 -2.88
C TYR A 56 11.75 10.46 -2.22
N ILE A 57 11.60 11.79 -2.41
CA ILE A 57 10.44 12.53 -1.88
C ILE A 57 9.20 12.17 -2.69
N SER A 58 9.23 12.36 -4.02
CA SER A 58 8.12 11.98 -4.90
C SER A 58 7.84 10.47 -4.85
N CYS A 59 8.89 9.63 -4.77
CA CYS A 59 8.75 8.19 -4.61
C CYS A 59 7.97 7.83 -3.33
N THR A 60 8.31 8.45 -2.20
CA THR A 60 7.63 8.20 -0.91
C THR A 60 6.20 8.71 -0.92
N ARG A 61 5.97 9.94 -1.41
CA ARG A 61 4.64 10.53 -1.50
C ARG A 61 3.72 9.72 -2.42
N GLY A 62 4.21 9.33 -3.62
CA GLY A 62 3.48 8.46 -4.53
C GLY A 62 3.14 7.11 -3.89
N ALA A 63 4.10 6.52 -3.15
CA ALA A 63 3.85 5.30 -2.39
C ALA A 63 2.85 5.50 -1.24
N MET A 64 2.76 6.68 -0.61
CA MET A 64 1.71 6.99 0.37
C MET A 64 0.32 7.06 -0.27
N MET A 65 0.23 7.38 -1.55
CA MET A 65 -1.01 7.60 -2.28
C MET A 65 -1.47 6.40 -3.12
N HIS A 66 -0.61 5.42 -3.40
CA HIS A 66 -0.88 4.37 -4.41
C HIS A 66 -2.19 3.60 -4.16
N ASP A 67 -2.57 3.42 -2.89
CA ASP A 67 -3.77 2.71 -2.44
C ASP A 67 -4.70 3.60 -1.58
N PHE A 68 -4.70 4.91 -1.83
CA PHE A 68 -5.55 5.86 -1.13
C PHE A 68 -7.01 5.80 -1.60
N PHE A 69 -7.71 4.74 -1.24
CA PHE A 69 -9.14 4.58 -1.50
C PHE A 69 -9.83 3.79 -0.40
N THR A 70 -11.15 3.95 -0.27
CA THR A 70 -11.99 3.22 0.69
C THR A 70 -12.90 2.22 -0.04
N GLU A 71 -13.57 1.34 0.72
CA GLU A 71 -14.56 0.43 0.14
C GLU A 71 -15.77 1.19 -0.45
N GLU A 72 -16.11 2.35 0.13
CA GLU A 72 -17.19 3.20 -0.38
C GLU A 72 -16.83 3.79 -1.73
N ASP A 73 -15.57 4.17 -1.94
CA ASP A 73 -15.08 4.67 -3.22
C ASP A 73 -15.25 3.62 -4.33
N ILE A 74 -15.01 2.33 -4.00
CA ILE A 74 -15.20 1.22 -4.94
C ILE A 74 -16.70 0.97 -5.23
N LYS A 75 -17.56 1.02 -4.20
CA LYS A 75 -19.00 0.81 -4.37
C LYS A 75 -19.65 1.87 -5.25
N ARG A 76 -19.09 3.07 -5.30
CA ARG A 76 -19.53 4.16 -6.17
C ARG A 76 -19.14 3.96 -7.64
N SER A 77 -18.13 3.09 -7.92
CA SER A 77 -17.79 2.71 -9.29
C SER A 77 -18.74 1.59 -9.75
N ASP A 78 -19.46 1.79 -10.85
CA ASP A 78 -20.49 0.86 -11.36
C ASP A 78 -19.98 -0.54 -11.79
N ASP A 79 -18.68 -0.81 -11.70
CA ASP A 79 -18.03 -2.02 -12.21
C ASP A 79 -17.67 -3.02 -11.10
N LYS A 80 -18.55 -3.98 -10.85
CA LYS A 80 -18.55 -4.81 -9.64
C LYS A 80 -17.50 -5.91 -9.48
N TYR A 81 -16.77 -6.44 -10.49
CA TYR A 81 -15.90 -7.61 -10.22
C TYR A 81 -14.65 -7.80 -11.12
N LYS A 82 -14.63 -7.38 -12.35
CA LYS A 82 -13.46 -7.61 -13.25
C LYS A 82 -12.41 -6.51 -13.22
N VAL A 83 -12.65 -5.45 -12.47
CA VAL A 83 -12.01 -4.16 -12.66
C VAL A 83 -11.26 -3.67 -11.42
N PHE A 84 -11.40 -4.33 -10.26
CA PHE A 84 -10.73 -3.90 -9.03
C PHE A 84 -9.23 -3.61 -9.26
N LEU A 85 -8.50 -4.53 -9.89
CA LEU A 85 -7.07 -4.37 -10.16
C LEU A 85 -6.76 -3.27 -11.19
N LYS A 86 -7.74 -2.82 -11.96
CA LYS A 86 -7.57 -1.75 -12.96
C LYS A 86 -8.14 -0.42 -12.50
N ILE A 87 -9.20 -0.45 -11.69
CA ILE A 87 -9.94 0.76 -11.28
C ILE A 87 -9.36 1.38 -10.02
N HIS A 88 -8.90 0.60 -9.03
CA HIS A 88 -8.42 1.19 -7.78
C HIS A 88 -7.27 2.18 -7.97
N PRO A 89 -6.32 2.04 -8.94
CA PRO A 89 -5.32 3.07 -9.17
C PRO A 89 -5.92 4.40 -9.61
N MET A 90 -7.00 4.35 -10.42
CA MET A 90 -7.71 5.57 -10.86
C MET A 90 -8.44 6.23 -9.70
N ILE A 91 -9.14 5.44 -8.88
CA ILE A 91 -9.82 5.93 -7.68
C ILE A 91 -8.81 6.53 -6.70
N ALA A 92 -7.67 5.86 -6.49
CA ALA A 92 -6.60 6.37 -5.64
C ALA A 92 -6.03 7.68 -6.17
N LEU A 93 -5.89 7.83 -7.48
CA LEU A 93 -5.44 9.07 -8.10
C LEU A 93 -6.46 10.20 -7.91
N ASP A 94 -7.76 9.95 -8.16
CA ASP A 94 -8.82 10.94 -7.98
C ASP A 94 -8.89 11.40 -6.52
N ASN A 95 -8.88 10.46 -5.58
CA ASN A 95 -8.82 10.79 -4.16
C ASN A 95 -7.59 11.64 -3.84
N SER A 96 -6.42 11.24 -4.36
CA SER A 96 -5.18 11.95 -4.09
C SER A 96 -5.20 13.37 -4.64
N LYS A 97 -5.74 13.59 -5.84
CA LYS A 97 -5.89 14.93 -6.46
C LYS A 97 -6.83 15.85 -5.66
N ASN A 98 -7.80 15.28 -4.94
CA ASN A 98 -8.71 16.07 -4.11
C ASN A 98 -8.07 16.63 -2.83
N TYR A 99 -6.99 16.02 -2.35
CA TYR A 99 -6.36 16.39 -1.07
C TYR A 99 -4.94 16.90 -1.22
N PHE A 100 -4.25 16.56 -2.32
CA PHE A 100 -2.83 16.85 -2.50
C PHE A 100 -2.53 17.44 -3.88
N LYS A 101 -1.53 18.30 -3.92
CA LYS A 101 -0.92 18.69 -5.19
C LYS A 101 0.02 17.56 -5.63
N ILE A 102 -0.26 16.96 -6.78
CA ILE A 102 0.44 15.79 -7.31
C ILE A 102 1.34 16.20 -8.46
N ASN A 103 2.56 15.68 -8.50
CA ASN A 103 3.48 15.85 -9.61
C ASN A 103 3.41 14.65 -10.59
N PRO A 104 4.00 14.74 -11.80
CA PRO A 104 3.94 13.67 -12.81
C PRO A 104 4.54 12.32 -12.35
N VAL A 105 5.56 12.33 -11.47
CA VAL A 105 6.17 11.11 -10.92
C VAL A 105 5.19 10.42 -9.96
N GLU A 106 4.56 11.19 -9.09
CA GLU A 106 3.55 10.69 -8.14
C GLU A 106 2.33 10.12 -8.87
N GLU A 107 1.86 10.79 -9.92
CA GLU A 107 0.75 10.33 -10.77
C GLU A 107 1.09 9.00 -11.45
N ASP A 108 2.28 8.87 -12.05
CA ASP A 108 2.73 7.64 -12.68
C ASP A 108 2.86 6.49 -11.67
N ILE A 109 3.35 6.77 -10.45
CA ILE A 109 3.41 5.80 -9.36
C ILE A 109 2.00 5.27 -9.05
N ILE A 110 1.05 6.15 -8.82
CA ILE A 110 -0.31 5.78 -8.43
C ILE A 110 -0.97 4.94 -9.54
N LEU A 111 -0.90 5.38 -10.78
CA LEU A 111 -1.56 4.71 -11.90
C LEU A 111 -0.94 3.36 -12.27
N ASN A 112 0.37 3.21 -12.10
CA ASN A 112 1.11 2.09 -12.66
C ASN A 112 1.68 1.13 -11.62
N HIS A 113 1.39 1.32 -10.30
CA HIS A 113 1.94 0.46 -9.24
C HIS A 113 1.56 -1.02 -9.39
N MET A 114 0.44 -1.33 -10.06
CA MET A 114 -0.02 -2.70 -10.29
C MET A 114 0.74 -3.45 -11.40
N TYR A 115 1.72 -2.84 -12.08
CA TYR A 115 2.55 -3.56 -13.05
C TYR A 115 3.33 -4.70 -12.36
N PRO A 116 3.45 -5.90 -12.98
CA PRO A 116 2.99 -6.30 -14.31
C PRO A 116 1.56 -6.85 -14.39
N ILE A 117 0.80 -6.86 -13.30
CA ILE A 117 -0.59 -7.35 -13.28
C ILE A 117 -1.46 -6.46 -14.17
N SER A 118 -1.33 -5.14 -14.05
CA SER A 118 -1.80 -4.21 -15.06
C SER A 118 -0.80 -4.17 -16.23
N ARG A 119 -1.28 -3.99 -17.46
CA ARG A 119 -0.41 -3.92 -18.63
C ARG A 119 0.36 -2.59 -18.77
N ASN A 120 -0.02 -1.58 -18.01
CA ASN A 120 0.60 -0.26 -18.05
C ASN A 120 1.94 -0.28 -17.35
N LYS A 121 3.01 -0.04 -18.11
CA LYS A 121 4.37 0.00 -17.59
C LYS A 121 4.65 1.33 -16.89
N PRO A 122 5.32 1.32 -15.73
CA PRO A 122 5.77 2.53 -15.09
C PRO A 122 6.85 3.25 -15.93
N ASN A 123 6.70 4.57 -16.11
CA ASN A 123 7.60 5.39 -16.90
C ASN A 123 8.85 5.80 -16.13
N TYR A 124 8.69 6.09 -14.82
CA TYR A 124 9.77 6.56 -13.96
C TYR A 124 10.45 5.42 -13.20
N LYS A 125 11.71 5.64 -12.82
CA LYS A 125 12.45 4.69 -11.98
C LYS A 125 11.83 4.59 -10.58
N GLU A 126 11.33 5.69 -10.06
CA GLU A 126 10.60 5.81 -8.81
C GLU A 126 9.36 4.92 -8.81
N SER A 127 8.60 4.93 -9.89
CA SER A 127 7.41 4.09 -10.06
C SER A 127 7.77 2.60 -10.07
N LYS A 128 8.89 2.23 -10.69
CA LYS A 128 9.41 0.84 -10.65
C LYS A 128 9.79 0.42 -9.23
N VAL A 129 10.38 1.33 -8.45
CA VAL A 129 10.72 1.09 -7.04
C VAL A 129 9.44 0.82 -6.25
N VAL A 130 8.40 1.63 -6.43
CA VAL A 130 7.13 1.42 -5.71
C VAL A 130 6.45 0.12 -6.14
N CYS A 131 6.41 -0.20 -7.45
CA CYS A 131 5.88 -1.48 -7.94
C CYS A 131 6.55 -2.69 -7.28
N ILE A 132 7.87 -2.66 -7.15
CA ILE A 132 8.63 -3.75 -6.52
C ILE A 132 8.38 -3.78 -5.01
N SER A 133 8.41 -2.63 -4.36
CA SER A 133 8.18 -2.52 -2.92
C SER A 133 6.79 -3.02 -2.51
N ASP A 134 5.76 -2.65 -3.28
CA ASP A 134 4.39 -3.09 -3.08
C ASP A 134 4.28 -4.63 -3.13
N LYS A 135 4.85 -5.25 -4.15
CA LYS A 135 4.80 -6.71 -4.31
C LYS A 135 5.56 -7.45 -3.21
N ILE A 136 6.74 -6.96 -2.82
CA ILE A 136 7.51 -7.54 -1.72
C ILE A 136 6.73 -7.44 -0.41
N VAL A 137 6.13 -6.28 -0.12
CA VAL A 137 5.35 -6.06 1.11
C VAL A 137 4.08 -6.90 1.10
N SER A 138 3.33 -6.95 -0.01
CA SER A 138 2.13 -7.77 -0.16
C SER A 138 2.43 -9.25 0.04
N PHE A 139 3.52 -9.75 -0.56
CA PHE A 139 3.97 -11.13 -0.37
C PHE A 139 4.33 -11.44 1.09
N TYR A 140 5.10 -10.55 1.74
CA TYR A 140 5.46 -10.67 3.14
C TYR A 140 4.22 -10.70 4.05
N GLU A 141 3.26 -9.82 3.82
CA GLU A 141 2.02 -9.73 4.60
C GLU A 141 1.16 -10.99 4.44
N PHE A 142 0.98 -11.44 3.19
CA PHE A 142 0.26 -12.68 2.88
C PHE A 142 0.90 -13.89 3.59
N PHE A 143 2.21 -14.04 3.48
CA PHE A 143 2.93 -15.17 4.10
C PHE A 143 2.85 -15.14 5.63
N ARG A 144 3.02 -13.96 6.21
CA ARG A 144 2.91 -13.77 7.66
C ARG A 144 1.51 -14.08 8.19
N TYR A 145 0.48 -13.71 7.43
CA TYR A 145 -0.91 -14.02 7.78
C TYR A 145 -1.21 -15.52 7.67
N SER A 146 -0.78 -16.16 6.58
CA SER A 146 -0.96 -17.61 6.37
C SER A 146 -0.28 -18.43 7.46
N LEU A 147 0.98 -18.13 7.79
CA LEU A 147 1.68 -18.81 8.88
C LEU A 147 0.99 -18.61 10.23
N LYS A 148 0.50 -17.41 10.52
CA LYS A 148 -0.21 -17.15 11.77
C LYS A 148 -1.51 -17.94 11.84
N LEU A 149 -2.22 -18.09 10.74
CA LEU A 149 -3.44 -18.89 10.66
C LEU A 149 -3.17 -20.38 10.82
N GLU A 150 -2.13 -20.91 10.17
CA GLU A 150 -1.71 -22.31 10.29
C GLU A 150 -1.32 -22.66 11.74
N VAL A 151 -0.49 -21.82 12.37
CA VAL A 151 -0.10 -22.02 13.79
C VAL A 151 -1.35 -21.98 14.69
N TYR A 152 -2.30 -21.07 14.45
CA TYR A 152 -3.52 -21.00 15.22
C TYR A 152 -4.38 -22.25 15.04
N MET A 153 -4.54 -22.75 13.80
CA MET A 153 -5.28 -23.99 13.51
C MET A 153 -4.64 -25.22 14.16
N ILE A 154 -3.29 -25.30 14.16
CA ILE A 154 -2.55 -26.35 14.83
C ILE A 154 -2.81 -26.29 16.35
N LEU A 155 -2.73 -25.12 16.96
CA LEU A 155 -3.00 -24.95 18.39
C LEU A 155 -4.45 -25.34 18.74
N LEU A 156 -5.44 -24.92 17.93
CA LEU A 156 -6.83 -25.34 18.13
C LEU A 156 -7.02 -26.84 18.03
N SER A 157 -6.35 -27.50 17.09
CA SER A 157 -6.42 -28.96 16.95
C SER A 157 -5.86 -29.67 18.18
N PHE A 158 -4.77 -29.19 18.77
CA PHE A 158 -4.22 -29.70 20.03
C PHE A 158 -5.15 -29.47 21.22
N PHE A 159 -5.83 -28.34 21.30
CA PHE A 159 -6.81 -28.06 22.38
C PHE A 159 -8.08 -28.90 22.24
N ASN A 160 -8.61 -29.07 21.03
CA ASN A 160 -9.80 -29.89 20.80
C ASN A 160 -9.52 -31.39 21.06
N PHE A 161 -8.31 -31.86 20.86
CA PHE A 161 -7.93 -33.26 21.14
C PHE A 161 -7.87 -33.54 22.67
N ARG A 162 -7.67 -32.52 23.51
CA ARG A 162 -7.70 -32.65 24.97
C ARG A 162 -9.10 -32.60 25.61
N LEU A 163 -10.13 -32.19 24.84
CA LEU A 163 -11.50 -32.12 25.32
C LEU A 163 -12.33 -33.39 25.01
N VAL A 164 -11.74 -34.36 24.30
CA VAL A 164 -12.38 -35.63 23.88
C VAL A 164 -11.81 -36.83 24.64
N ILE A 165 -10.91 -36.64 25.61
CA ILE A 165 -10.43 -37.65 26.54
C ILE A 165 -10.89 -37.29 27.96
#